data_1f9526b60f5724259a38390cbba0fe73
#
_entry.id   1f9526b60f5724259a38390cbba0fe73
#
_cell.length_a   1.000
_cell.length_b   1.000
_cell.length_c   1.000
_cell.angle_alpha   90.00
_cell.angle_beta   90.00
_cell.angle_gamma   90.00
#
_symmetry.space_group_name_H-M   'P 1'
#
loop_
_entity.id
_entity.type
_entity.pdbx_description
1 polymer ?
#
loop_
_entity_poly.entity_id
_entity_poly.type
_entity_poly.pdbx_seq_one_letter_code
_entity_poly.pdbx_strand_id
1 'polypeptide(L)'
;MGYAKRRGGAAAAASRPSQAPSASPAAKPKSGSIWNMQIGGGGQRTDMKRVEVLLFVSELADLLEAGMTLGQALQALANQGDDTSAQKYICQDLCDRIVRGENFSDACAKHPKSFPPLFSNMLRAGEASGAMVEVLRRLGEHYERDDGMRSKIKSALTYPAVVLFIGVIAVIVALVWIIPQFQKVFDSMGASLPLPTQILIGLSEAVIRYGWLMALAVAAAAVWFCRWKKTDAGMRRIDAWKLKAPLV
;
A
#
# COMPACT_ATOMS: atom_id res chain seq x y z
N MET A 1 -22.70 -85.66 -16.25
CA MET A 1 -21.39 -86.25 -16.39
C MET A 1 -20.39 -85.18 -16.07
N GLY A 2 -19.65 -85.02 -15.07
CA GLY A 2 -19.06 -86.05 -14.18
C GLY A 2 -17.73 -85.56 -13.75
N TYR A 3 -17.53 -85.58 -12.46
CA TYR A 3 -16.30 -85.70 -11.73
C TYR A 3 -15.30 -84.53 -11.70
N ALA A 4 -15.12 -83.94 -10.57
CA ALA A 4 -14.60 -84.43 -9.30
C ALA A 4 -13.07 -84.19 -9.17
N LYS A 5 -12.74 -83.46 -8.11
CA LYS A 5 -11.84 -83.91 -7.01
C LYS A 5 -10.36 -83.51 -7.11
N ARG A 6 -9.86 -82.84 -6.20
CA ARG A 6 -8.99 -83.09 -5.02
C ARG A 6 -8.00 -81.91 -4.85
N ARG A 7 -8.02 -81.28 -3.71
CA ARG A 7 -7.22 -81.48 -2.45
C ARG A 7 -5.72 -81.27 -2.59
N GLY A 8 -5.27 -80.42 -1.74
CA GLY A 8 -3.94 -80.35 -1.15
C GLY A 8 -3.50 -78.88 -1.11
N GLY A 9 -3.44 -78.19 -0.06
CA GLY A 9 -2.90 -78.54 1.29
C GLY A 9 -1.48 -78.00 1.37
N ALA A 10 -1.25 -77.12 2.24
CA ALA A 10 -0.04 -76.73 2.96
C ALA A 10 0.37 -75.30 2.71
N ALA A 11 0.08 -74.42 3.64
CA ALA A 11 0.98 -74.04 4.75
C ALA A 11 2.02 -72.98 4.40
N ALA A 12 1.78 -71.87 4.98
CA ALA A 12 2.78 -71.02 5.65
C ALA A 12 3.84 -70.31 4.80
N ALA A 13 3.73 -69.07 4.69
CA ALA A 13 4.80 -68.23 5.22
C ALA A 13 4.32 -66.71 5.15
N ALA A 14 4.18 -66.17 6.30
CA ALA A 14 3.99 -64.71 6.49
C ALA A 14 5.21 -64.02 5.96
N SER A 15 5.01 -63.21 4.92
CA SER A 15 5.93 -62.15 4.58
C SER A 15 5.21 -60.82 4.79
N ARG A 16 5.55 -60.17 5.90
CA ARG A 16 5.21 -58.79 6.18
C ARG A 16 5.73 -57.88 5.04
N PRO A 17 4.93 -57.01 4.45
CA PRO A 17 5.49 -55.97 3.65
C PRO A 17 6.17 -54.95 4.57
N SER A 18 7.44 -54.75 4.32
CA SER A 18 8.29 -53.68 4.86
C SER A 18 7.59 -52.34 4.72
N GLN A 19 7.33 -51.68 5.84
CA GLN A 19 6.96 -50.31 5.88
C GLN A 19 8.13 -49.46 5.38
N ALA A 20 8.01 -48.90 4.18
CA ALA A 20 8.88 -47.84 3.74
C ALA A 20 8.67 -46.60 4.66
N PRO A 21 9.72 -45.89 5.07
CA PRO A 21 9.58 -44.71 5.90
C PRO A 21 8.86 -43.63 5.12
N SER A 22 7.76 -43.16 5.69
CA SER A 22 7.02 -41.99 5.20
C SER A 22 7.94 -40.78 5.09
N ALA A 23 8.20 -40.36 3.87
CA ALA A 23 8.89 -39.12 3.60
C ALA A 23 8.09 -37.96 4.21
N SER A 24 8.69 -37.32 5.19
CA SER A 24 8.23 -36.06 5.77
C SER A 24 8.04 -35.04 4.65
N PRO A 25 6.93 -34.28 4.57
CA PRO A 25 6.78 -33.28 3.55
C PRO A 25 7.84 -32.20 3.78
N ALA A 26 8.69 -32.03 2.77
CA ALA A 26 9.71 -30.99 2.72
C ALA A 26 9.09 -29.61 3.07
N ALA A 27 9.60 -29.02 4.12
CA ALA A 27 9.27 -27.66 4.50
C ALA A 27 9.55 -26.72 3.31
N LYS A 28 8.50 -26.10 2.79
CA LYS A 28 8.61 -25.01 1.81
C LYS A 28 9.51 -23.92 2.41
N PRO A 29 10.51 -23.41 1.68
CA PRO A 29 11.29 -22.29 2.17
C PRO A 29 10.36 -21.11 2.35
N LYS A 30 10.28 -20.60 3.58
CA LYS A 30 9.65 -19.31 3.87
C LYS A 30 10.50 -18.25 3.18
N SER A 31 10.08 -17.83 1.99
CA SER A 31 10.56 -16.62 1.36
C SER A 31 10.22 -15.47 2.29
N GLY A 32 11.15 -15.12 3.15
CA GLY A 32 11.08 -13.95 3.99
C GLY A 32 11.21 -12.72 3.12
N SER A 33 10.10 -12.22 2.63
CA SER A 33 10.02 -10.90 2.03
C SER A 33 10.30 -9.86 3.12
N ILE A 34 11.56 -9.42 3.20
CA ILE A 34 12.01 -8.30 4.04
C ILE A 34 11.33 -6.96 3.68
N TRP A 35 10.50 -6.95 2.65
CA TRP A 35 9.73 -5.78 2.20
C TRP A 35 8.40 -5.58 2.95
N ASN A 36 7.98 -6.51 3.81
CA ASN A 36 6.83 -6.35 4.70
C ASN A 36 7.24 -5.89 6.09
N MET A 37 8.12 -4.92 6.18
CA MET A 37 8.36 -4.22 7.43
C MET A 37 7.16 -3.31 7.70
N GLN A 38 6.17 -3.90 8.34
CA GLN A 38 4.94 -3.26 8.82
C GLN A 38 5.32 -2.39 10.01
N ILE A 39 5.84 -1.18 9.71
CA ILE A 39 6.05 -0.13 10.71
C ILE A 39 4.67 0.46 11.02
N GLY A 40 4.02 -0.10 12.01
CA GLY A 40 2.74 0.43 12.49
C GLY A 40 2.09 -0.56 13.42
N GLY A 41 1.94 -0.17 14.68
CA GLY A 41 1.40 -0.96 15.77
C GLY A 41 0.14 -1.73 15.42
N GLY A 42 0.01 -2.93 15.96
CA GLY A 42 -1.10 -3.86 15.76
C GLY A 42 -2.44 -3.35 16.35
N GLY A 43 -2.95 -2.26 15.79
CA GLY A 43 -4.34 -1.84 15.91
C GLY A 43 -5.08 -2.35 14.69
N GLN A 44 -6.19 -3.03 14.89
CA GLN A 44 -7.11 -3.44 13.85
C GLN A 44 -7.43 -2.20 12.99
N ARG A 45 -7.07 -2.26 11.71
CA ARG A 45 -7.35 -1.14 10.79
C ARG A 45 -8.85 -1.03 10.61
N THR A 46 -9.40 0.11 10.97
CA THR A 46 -10.83 0.40 10.83
C THR A 46 -11.18 1.10 9.53
N ASP A 47 -10.17 1.54 8.76
CA ASP A 47 -10.39 2.31 7.54
C ASP A 47 -9.74 1.62 6.33
N MET A 48 -10.48 1.45 5.24
CA MET A 48 -9.99 0.93 3.96
C MET A 48 -9.16 1.98 3.21
N LYS A 49 -8.09 1.54 2.56
CA LYS A 49 -7.37 2.38 1.60
C LYS A 49 -8.17 2.49 0.30
N ARG A 50 -7.86 3.49 -0.52
CA ARG A 50 -8.54 3.71 -1.81
C ARG A 50 -8.54 2.50 -2.74
N VAL A 51 -7.42 1.78 -2.81
CA VAL A 51 -7.30 0.55 -3.60
C VAL A 51 -8.19 -0.55 -3.05
N GLU A 52 -8.27 -0.69 -1.72
CA GLU A 52 -9.16 -1.64 -1.05
C GLU A 52 -10.64 -1.29 -1.30
N VAL A 53 -10.98 0.02 -1.31
CA VAL A 53 -12.33 0.49 -1.66
C VAL A 53 -12.65 0.19 -3.14
N LEU A 54 -11.70 0.39 -4.05
CA LEU A 54 -11.86 0.04 -5.46
C LEU A 54 -12.18 -1.45 -5.64
N LEU A 55 -11.36 -2.31 -5.03
CA LEU A 55 -11.57 -3.76 -5.09
C LEU A 55 -12.93 -4.14 -4.48
N PHE A 56 -13.24 -3.61 -3.31
CA PHE A 56 -14.52 -3.83 -2.64
C PHE A 56 -15.72 -3.46 -3.54
N VAL A 57 -15.67 -2.28 -4.18
CA VAL A 57 -16.76 -1.80 -5.04
C VAL A 57 -16.91 -2.66 -6.30
N SER A 58 -15.79 -3.04 -6.92
CA SER A 58 -15.79 -3.89 -8.12
C SER A 58 -16.32 -5.28 -7.80
N GLU A 59 -15.79 -5.93 -6.76
CA GLU A 59 -16.22 -7.26 -6.33
C GLU A 59 -17.69 -7.26 -5.90
N LEU A 60 -18.14 -6.22 -5.18
CA LEU A 60 -19.53 -6.08 -4.77
C LEU A 60 -20.45 -5.93 -5.98
N ALA A 61 -20.06 -5.11 -6.97
CA ALA A 61 -20.83 -4.95 -8.20
C ALA A 61 -20.97 -6.28 -8.97
N ASP A 62 -19.88 -7.03 -9.09
CA ASP A 62 -19.84 -8.33 -9.79
C ASP A 62 -20.73 -9.37 -9.07
N LEU A 63 -20.71 -9.43 -7.75
CA LEU A 63 -21.54 -10.34 -6.96
C LEU A 63 -23.05 -10.00 -7.08
N LEU A 64 -23.39 -8.71 -7.06
CA LEU A 64 -24.77 -8.25 -7.26
C LEU A 64 -25.26 -8.51 -8.69
N GLU A 65 -24.40 -8.33 -9.69
CA GLU A 65 -24.69 -8.64 -11.09
C GLU A 65 -24.90 -10.15 -11.31
N ALA A 66 -24.17 -10.98 -10.56
CA ALA A 66 -24.36 -12.42 -10.52
C ALA A 66 -25.68 -12.84 -9.82
N GLY A 67 -26.49 -11.88 -9.35
CA GLY A 67 -27.80 -12.14 -8.72
C GLY A 67 -27.75 -12.41 -7.22
N MET A 68 -26.62 -12.19 -6.55
CA MET A 68 -26.55 -12.30 -5.10
C MET A 68 -27.28 -11.14 -4.43
N THR A 69 -27.89 -11.40 -3.29
CA THR A 69 -28.43 -10.31 -2.45
C THR A 69 -27.30 -9.52 -1.82
N LEU A 70 -27.54 -8.24 -1.52
CA LEU A 70 -26.53 -7.35 -0.93
C LEU A 70 -25.93 -7.93 0.38
N GLY A 71 -26.76 -8.53 1.23
CA GLY A 71 -26.28 -9.16 2.47
C GLY A 71 -25.39 -10.38 2.20
N GLN A 72 -25.74 -11.22 1.22
CA GLN A 72 -24.91 -12.37 0.85
C GLN A 72 -23.57 -11.93 0.21
N ALA A 73 -23.60 -10.91 -0.63
CA ALA A 73 -22.41 -10.37 -1.25
C ALA A 73 -21.45 -9.78 -0.19
N LEU A 74 -21.95 -8.97 0.73
CA LEU A 74 -21.15 -8.43 1.83
C LEU A 74 -20.56 -9.51 2.74
N GLN A 75 -21.35 -10.56 3.03
CA GLN A 75 -20.88 -11.69 3.83
C GLN A 75 -19.78 -12.48 3.10
N ALA A 76 -19.91 -12.67 1.79
CA ALA A 76 -18.87 -13.29 0.96
C ALA A 76 -17.57 -12.48 1.00
N LEU A 77 -17.66 -11.16 0.83
CA LEU A 77 -16.51 -10.24 0.91
C LEU A 77 -15.88 -10.20 2.31
N ALA A 78 -16.68 -10.28 3.37
CA ALA A 78 -16.18 -10.36 4.74
C ALA A 78 -15.38 -11.65 4.98
N ASN A 79 -15.76 -12.75 4.34
CA ASN A 79 -15.08 -14.04 4.49
C ASN A 79 -13.82 -14.17 3.63
N GLN A 80 -13.66 -13.36 2.59
CA GLN A 80 -12.45 -13.31 1.75
C GLN A 80 -11.30 -12.54 2.41
N GLY A 81 -11.60 -11.59 3.29
CA GLY A 81 -10.59 -10.75 3.95
C GLY A 81 -9.81 -11.50 5.03
N ASP A 82 -8.51 -11.18 5.14
CA ASP A 82 -7.70 -11.62 6.28
C ASP A 82 -8.30 -11.09 7.59
N ASP A 83 -8.15 -11.83 8.69
CA ASP A 83 -8.73 -11.49 10.01
C ASP A 83 -8.34 -10.11 10.55
N THR A 84 -7.27 -9.53 10.04
CA THR A 84 -6.77 -8.18 10.42
C THR A 84 -7.09 -7.11 9.40
N SER A 85 -7.82 -7.44 8.32
CA SER A 85 -8.08 -6.50 7.23
C SER A 85 -9.20 -5.52 7.59
N ALA A 86 -9.01 -4.24 7.21
CA ALA A 86 -10.05 -3.22 7.33
C ALA A 86 -11.30 -3.58 6.52
N GLN A 87 -11.12 -4.27 5.40
CA GLN A 87 -12.20 -4.75 4.54
C GLN A 87 -13.14 -5.69 5.29
N LYS A 88 -12.61 -6.70 5.98
CA LYS A 88 -13.41 -7.63 6.77
C LYS A 88 -14.23 -6.93 7.83
N TYR A 89 -13.59 -6.05 8.62
CA TYR A 89 -14.27 -5.29 9.66
C TYR A 89 -15.42 -4.45 9.10
N ILE A 90 -15.17 -3.71 8.02
CA ILE A 90 -16.17 -2.84 7.40
C ILE A 90 -17.30 -3.67 6.77
N CYS A 91 -16.97 -4.75 6.04
CA CYS A 91 -17.98 -5.62 5.44
C CYS A 91 -18.89 -6.26 6.49
N GLN A 92 -18.34 -6.67 7.65
CA GLN A 92 -19.12 -7.19 8.76
C GLN A 92 -20.05 -6.13 9.37
N ASP A 93 -19.54 -4.92 9.63
CA ASP A 93 -20.38 -3.82 10.18
C ASP A 93 -21.48 -3.42 9.20
N LEU A 94 -21.17 -3.35 7.88
CA LEU A 94 -22.17 -3.08 6.86
C LEU A 94 -23.22 -4.19 6.78
N CYS A 95 -22.81 -5.46 6.83
CA CYS A 95 -23.72 -6.59 6.82
C CYS A 95 -24.68 -6.55 8.03
N ASP A 96 -24.15 -6.33 9.22
CA ASP A 96 -24.91 -6.24 10.47
C ASP A 96 -25.96 -5.11 10.43
N ARG A 97 -25.63 -3.96 9.81
CA ARG A 97 -26.53 -2.82 9.66
C ARG A 97 -27.65 -3.09 8.67
N ILE A 98 -27.32 -3.71 7.54
CA ILE A 98 -28.31 -4.08 6.52
C ILE A 98 -29.29 -5.12 7.07
N VAL A 99 -28.82 -6.10 7.84
CA VAL A 99 -29.67 -7.07 8.51
C VAL A 99 -30.64 -6.40 9.50
N ARG A 100 -30.24 -5.28 10.11
CA ARG A 100 -31.11 -4.46 10.97
C ARG A 100 -32.07 -3.56 10.18
N GLY A 101 -32.03 -3.58 8.86
CA GLY A 101 -32.90 -2.78 8.00
C GLY A 101 -32.39 -1.38 7.71
N GLU A 102 -31.11 -1.07 8.00
CA GLU A 102 -30.49 0.20 7.63
C GLU A 102 -30.19 0.21 6.13
N ASN A 103 -30.38 1.35 5.45
CA ASN A 103 -30.01 1.50 4.04
C ASN A 103 -28.51 1.37 3.85
N PHE A 104 -28.08 0.77 2.75
CA PHE A 104 -26.65 0.58 2.45
C PHE A 104 -25.89 1.90 2.35
N SER A 105 -26.49 2.92 1.73
CA SER A 105 -25.94 4.27 1.64
C SER A 105 -25.70 4.91 3.02
N ASP A 106 -26.61 4.70 3.97
CA ASP A 106 -26.50 5.25 5.31
C ASP A 106 -25.47 4.46 6.16
N ALA A 107 -25.39 3.15 5.97
CA ALA A 107 -24.36 2.31 6.57
C ALA A 107 -22.95 2.72 6.10
N CYS A 108 -22.76 2.95 4.80
CA CYS A 108 -21.48 3.44 4.24
C CYS A 108 -21.13 4.84 4.76
N ALA A 109 -22.10 5.73 4.96
CA ALA A 109 -21.86 7.08 5.46
C ALA A 109 -21.25 7.12 6.88
N LYS A 110 -21.36 6.04 7.64
CA LYS A 110 -20.74 5.91 8.98
C LYS A 110 -19.24 5.64 8.94
N HIS A 111 -18.71 5.31 7.77
CA HIS A 111 -17.28 5.13 7.54
C HIS A 111 -16.71 6.21 6.60
N PRO A 112 -16.70 7.51 6.98
CA PRO A 112 -16.39 8.63 6.08
C PRO A 112 -14.93 8.66 5.60
N LYS A 113 -14.04 7.95 6.29
CA LYS A 113 -12.64 7.82 5.88
C LYS A 113 -12.46 6.82 4.74
N SER A 114 -13.29 5.78 4.70
CA SER A 114 -13.32 4.78 3.64
C SER A 114 -14.24 5.20 2.51
N PHE A 115 -15.43 5.70 2.85
CA PHE A 115 -16.46 6.13 1.91
C PHE A 115 -16.74 7.62 2.05
N PRO A 116 -16.16 8.47 1.19
CA PRO A 116 -16.40 9.92 1.21
C PRO A 116 -17.89 10.25 0.97
N PRO A 117 -18.35 11.46 1.33
CA PRO A 117 -19.76 11.86 1.17
C PRO A 117 -20.31 11.70 -0.25
N LEU A 118 -19.46 11.92 -1.27
CA LEU A 118 -19.84 11.70 -2.67
C LEU A 118 -20.26 10.24 -2.91
N PHE A 119 -19.49 9.28 -2.37
CA PHE A 119 -19.77 7.86 -2.48
C PHE A 119 -21.16 7.51 -1.90
N SER A 120 -21.41 7.90 -0.65
CA SER A 120 -22.67 7.62 0.04
C SER A 120 -23.87 8.27 -0.65
N ASN A 121 -23.69 9.49 -1.18
CA ASN A 121 -24.77 10.18 -1.91
C ASN A 121 -25.08 9.52 -3.27
N MET A 122 -24.07 9.05 -3.99
CA MET A 122 -24.28 8.28 -5.23
C MET A 122 -24.97 6.95 -4.95
N LEU A 123 -24.56 6.24 -3.89
CA LEU A 123 -25.25 5.02 -3.46
C LEU A 123 -26.70 5.26 -3.10
N ARG A 124 -27.01 6.34 -2.38
CA ARG A 124 -28.38 6.70 -2.02
C ARG A 124 -29.27 6.91 -3.25
N ALA A 125 -28.73 7.56 -4.29
CA ALA A 125 -29.45 7.73 -5.56
C ALA A 125 -29.67 6.38 -6.26
N GLY A 126 -28.67 5.50 -6.26
CA GLY A 126 -28.76 4.15 -6.84
C GLY A 126 -29.72 3.24 -6.08
N GLU A 127 -29.72 3.33 -4.75
CA GLU A 127 -30.63 2.58 -3.88
C GLU A 127 -32.09 3.00 -4.11
N ALA A 128 -32.35 4.30 -4.18
CA ALA A 128 -33.66 4.85 -4.44
C ALA A 128 -34.21 4.53 -5.84
N SER A 129 -33.33 4.43 -6.84
CA SER A 129 -33.71 4.11 -8.23
C SER A 129 -33.66 2.62 -8.56
N GLY A 130 -33.18 1.77 -7.67
CA GLY A 130 -32.94 0.34 -7.92
C GLY A 130 -31.76 0.05 -8.83
N ALA A 131 -30.96 1.06 -9.21
CA ALA A 131 -29.80 0.95 -10.09
C ALA A 131 -28.46 0.79 -9.34
N MET A 132 -28.47 0.02 -8.25
CA MET A 132 -27.32 -0.14 -7.35
C MET A 132 -26.06 -0.64 -8.09
N VAL A 133 -26.20 -1.66 -8.93
CA VAL A 133 -25.09 -2.25 -9.70
C VAL A 133 -24.45 -1.22 -10.61
N GLU A 134 -25.26 -0.44 -11.33
CA GLU A 134 -24.77 0.60 -12.25
C GLU A 134 -24.00 1.69 -11.49
N VAL A 135 -24.53 2.13 -10.33
CA VAL A 135 -23.85 3.14 -9.50
C VAL A 135 -22.55 2.61 -8.93
N LEU A 136 -22.50 1.36 -8.44
CA LEU A 136 -21.26 0.73 -7.97
C LEU A 136 -20.23 0.63 -9.10
N ARG A 137 -20.64 0.25 -10.30
CA ARG A 137 -19.74 0.18 -11.46
C ARG A 137 -19.17 1.55 -11.82
N ARG A 138 -20.00 2.60 -11.84
CA ARG A 138 -19.54 4.00 -12.05
C ARG A 138 -18.58 4.48 -10.95
N LEU A 139 -18.83 4.11 -9.71
CA LEU A 139 -17.93 4.38 -8.59
C LEU A 139 -16.59 3.65 -8.77
N GLY A 140 -16.60 2.38 -9.15
CA GLY A 140 -15.41 1.60 -9.49
C GLY A 140 -14.56 2.29 -10.56
N GLU A 141 -15.17 2.65 -11.69
CA GLU A 141 -14.50 3.39 -12.78
C GLU A 141 -13.92 4.73 -12.31
N HIS A 142 -14.63 5.45 -11.45
CA HIS A 142 -14.12 6.71 -10.90
C HIS A 142 -12.87 6.50 -10.05
N TYR A 143 -12.88 5.52 -9.16
CA TYR A 143 -11.72 5.19 -8.32
C TYR A 143 -10.54 4.64 -9.15
N GLU A 144 -10.81 3.83 -10.18
CA GLU A 144 -9.79 3.31 -11.10
C GLU A 144 -9.10 4.44 -11.88
N ARG A 145 -9.87 5.39 -12.42
CA ARG A 145 -9.31 6.57 -13.11
C ARG A 145 -8.45 7.42 -12.18
N ASP A 146 -8.93 7.66 -10.95
CA ASP A 146 -8.19 8.42 -9.94
C ASP A 146 -6.86 7.74 -9.57
N ASP A 147 -6.87 6.42 -9.38
CA ASP A 147 -5.68 5.65 -9.04
C ASP A 147 -4.71 5.58 -10.23
N GLY A 148 -5.22 5.38 -11.43
CA GLY A 148 -4.46 5.43 -12.67
C GLY A 148 -3.76 6.77 -12.89
N MET A 149 -4.44 7.89 -12.66
CA MET A 149 -3.83 9.23 -12.74
C MET A 149 -2.71 9.41 -11.71
N ARG A 150 -2.94 9.02 -10.46
CA ARG A 150 -1.93 9.11 -9.38
C ARG A 150 -0.71 8.25 -9.67
N SER A 151 -0.93 7.04 -10.17
CA SER A 151 0.14 6.13 -10.57
C SER A 151 0.99 6.71 -11.70
N LYS A 152 0.36 7.29 -12.73
CA LYS A 152 1.05 7.97 -13.84
C LYS A 152 1.90 9.15 -13.34
N ILE A 153 1.32 10.01 -12.48
CA ILE A 153 2.05 11.15 -11.89
C ILE A 153 3.23 10.66 -11.06
N LYS A 154 3.03 9.64 -10.22
CA LYS A 154 4.10 9.06 -9.40
C LYS A 154 5.23 8.52 -10.27
N SER A 155 4.89 7.76 -11.31
CA SER A 155 5.88 7.21 -12.25
C SER A 155 6.65 8.31 -12.99
N ALA A 156 5.95 9.36 -13.45
CA ALA A 156 6.57 10.50 -14.13
C ALA A 156 7.53 11.28 -13.21
N LEU A 157 7.21 11.39 -11.92
CA LEU A 157 8.05 12.09 -10.94
C LEU A 157 9.22 11.25 -10.44
N THR A 158 9.17 9.92 -10.60
CA THR A 158 10.24 9.03 -10.13
C THR A 158 11.55 9.31 -10.83
N TYR A 159 11.55 9.50 -12.16
CA TYR A 159 12.78 9.77 -12.92
C TYR A 159 13.47 11.07 -12.50
N PRO A 160 12.79 12.25 -12.47
CA PRO A 160 13.40 13.48 -11.97
C PRO A 160 13.90 13.37 -10.52
N ALA A 161 13.17 12.66 -9.66
CA ALA A 161 13.58 12.49 -8.26
C ALA A 161 14.88 11.68 -8.15
N VAL A 162 15.04 10.61 -8.94
CA VAL A 162 16.27 9.79 -8.96
C VAL A 162 17.45 10.58 -9.50
N VAL A 163 17.26 11.31 -10.62
CA VAL A 163 18.34 12.13 -11.22
C VAL A 163 18.78 13.22 -10.25
N LEU A 164 17.84 13.91 -9.62
CA LEU A 164 18.14 14.96 -8.64
C LEU A 164 18.86 14.39 -7.42
N PHE A 165 18.43 13.23 -6.94
CA PHE A 165 19.07 12.55 -5.81
C PHE A 165 20.53 12.18 -6.12
N ILE A 166 20.81 11.60 -7.31
CA ILE A 166 22.16 11.26 -7.74
C ILE A 166 23.00 12.53 -7.91
N GLY A 167 22.43 13.59 -8.50
CA GLY A 167 23.10 14.88 -8.66
C GLY A 167 23.49 15.50 -7.32
N VAL A 168 22.59 15.50 -6.34
CA VAL A 168 22.88 15.99 -4.98
C VAL A 168 24.01 15.18 -4.33
N ILE A 169 23.97 13.85 -4.45
CA ILE A 169 25.06 12.99 -3.94
C ILE A 169 26.39 13.34 -4.59
N ALA A 170 26.41 13.50 -5.92
CA ALA A 170 27.64 13.86 -6.66
C ALA A 170 28.23 15.19 -6.19
N VAL A 171 27.36 16.20 -5.97
CA VAL A 171 27.80 17.49 -5.45
C VAL A 171 28.35 17.36 -4.02
N ILE A 172 27.69 16.60 -3.14
CA ILE A 172 28.18 16.35 -1.78
C ILE A 172 29.53 15.66 -1.81
N VAL A 173 29.70 14.63 -2.63
CA VAL A 173 30.99 13.93 -2.78
C VAL A 173 32.07 14.88 -3.27
N ALA A 174 31.78 15.74 -4.25
CA ALA A 174 32.71 16.74 -4.72
C ALA A 174 33.12 17.72 -3.62
N LEU A 175 32.16 18.23 -2.85
CA LEU A 175 32.41 19.17 -1.76
C LEU A 175 33.20 18.54 -0.61
N VAL A 176 32.91 17.28 -0.25
CA VAL A 176 33.53 16.63 0.91
C VAL A 176 34.90 16.02 0.59
N TRP A 177 35.09 15.55 -0.64
CA TRP A 177 36.27 14.76 -0.99
C TRP A 177 37.19 15.46 -1.98
N ILE A 178 36.68 16.06 -3.03
CA ILE A 178 37.47 16.66 -4.10
C ILE A 178 38.00 18.02 -3.66
N ILE A 179 37.15 18.90 -3.15
CA ILE A 179 37.52 20.28 -2.78
C ILE A 179 38.65 20.34 -1.74
N PRO A 180 38.64 19.54 -0.64
CA PRO A 180 39.72 19.54 0.32
C PRO A 180 41.09 19.10 -0.24
N GLN A 181 41.10 18.28 -1.29
CA GLN A 181 42.35 17.90 -1.94
C GLN A 181 42.99 19.07 -2.70
N PHE A 182 42.16 19.85 -3.42
CA PHE A 182 42.63 21.09 -4.08
C PHE A 182 43.15 22.11 -3.06
N GLN A 183 42.47 22.29 -1.92
CA GLN A 183 42.91 23.20 -0.87
C GLN A 183 44.35 22.87 -0.40
N LYS A 184 44.64 21.59 -0.13
CA LYS A 184 46.00 21.15 0.28
C LYS A 184 47.09 21.46 -0.81
N VAL A 185 46.75 21.32 -2.07
CA VAL A 185 47.66 21.63 -3.18
C VAL A 185 47.95 23.14 -3.24
N PHE A 186 46.91 23.98 -3.14
CA PHE A 186 47.09 25.43 -3.15
C PHE A 186 47.86 25.93 -1.93
N ASP A 187 47.62 25.40 -0.76
CA ASP A 187 48.34 25.72 0.47
C ASP A 187 49.84 25.37 0.34
N SER A 188 50.13 24.24 -0.30
CA SER A 188 51.56 23.83 -0.53
C SER A 188 52.29 24.72 -1.55
N MET A 189 51.56 25.38 -2.45
CA MET A 189 52.11 26.29 -3.47
C MET A 189 52.25 27.75 -2.99
N GLY A 190 51.74 28.08 -1.79
CA GLY A 190 51.77 29.42 -1.22
C GLY A 190 50.94 30.43 -2.05
N ALA A 191 50.04 29.97 -2.90
CA ALA A 191 49.26 30.83 -3.80
C ALA A 191 47.96 31.29 -3.10
N SER A 192 47.62 32.57 -3.22
CA SER A 192 46.33 33.09 -2.71
C SER A 192 45.17 32.52 -3.54
N LEU A 193 44.21 31.90 -2.89
CA LEU A 193 43.02 31.31 -3.53
C LEU A 193 42.12 32.40 -4.14
N PRO A 194 41.62 32.21 -5.38
CA PRO A 194 40.58 33.09 -5.93
C PRO A 194 39.32 33.11 -5.11
N LEU A 195 38.63 34.28 -5.04
CA LEU A 195 37.42 34.47 -4.29
C LEU A 195 36.34 33.38 -4.52
N PRO A 196 36.06 32.90 -5.75
CA PRO A 196 35.06 31.82 -5.95
C PRO A 196 35.44 30.52 -5.26
N THR A 197 36.75 30.20 -5.23
CA THR A 197 37.25 28.99 -4.57
C THR A 197 37.16 29.09 -3.03
N GLN A 198 37.39 30.28 -2.46
CA GLN A 198 37.21 30.50 -1.03
C GLN A 198 35.76 30.29 -0.59
N ILE A 199 34.80 30.77 -1.40
CA ILE A 199 33.36 30.54 -1.13
C ILE A 199 33.02 29.04 -1.18
N LEU A 200 33.58 28.32 -2.16
CA LEU A 200 33.37 26.89 -2.33
C LEU A 200 33.94 26.08 -1.14
N ILE A 201 35.11 26.47 -0.65
CA ILE A 201 35.75 25.86 0.54
C ILE A 201 34.91 26.13 1.78
N GLY A 202 34.46 27.36 1.99
CA GLY A 202 33.59 27.71 3.11
C GLY A 202 32.26 26.92 3.08
N LEU A 203 31.70 26.71 1.89
CA LEU A 203 30.51 25.87 1.73
C LEU A 203 30.82 24.39 2.04
N SER A 204 31.98 23.88 1.59
CA SER A 204 32.44 22.52 1.90
C SER A 204 32.59 22.31 3.41
N GLU A 205 33.26 23.23 4.11
CA GLU A 205 33.39 23.18 5.56
C GLU A 205 32.05 23.24 6.29
N ALA A 206 31.14 24.08 5.82
CA ALA A 206 29.77 24.15 6.36
C ALA A 206 29.02 22.82 6.16
N VAL A 207 29.13 22.17 4.99
CA VAL A 207 28.54 20.87 4.72
C VAL A 207 29.16 19.77 5.59
N ILE A 208 30.49 19.76 5.75
CA ILE A 208 31.16 18.77 6.59
C ILE A 208 30.78 18.97 8.08
N ARG A 209 30.75 20.22 8.55
CA ARG A 209 30.50 20.55 9.95
C ARG A 209 29.03 20.45 10.34
N TYR A 210 28.14 20.90 9.47
CA TYR A 210 26.71 21.00 9.75
C TYR A 210 25.83 20.05 8.91
N GLY A 211 26.42 19.25 8.03
CA GLY A 211 25.67 18.38 7.10
C GLY A 211 24.76 17.39 7.82
N TRP A 212 25.20 16.85 8.95
CA TRP A 212 24.36 15.99 9.77
C TRP A 212 23.17 16.72 10.39
N LEU A 213 23.35 17.97 10.83
CA LEU A 213 22.30 18.85 11.33
C LEU A 213 21.31 19.22 10.23
N MET A 214 21.82 19.53 9.03
CA MET A 214 20.98 19.79 7.85
C MET A 214 20.18 18.56 7.45
N ALA A 215 20.78 17.38 7.43
CA ALA A 215 20.09 16.12 7.17
C ALA A 215 18.97 15.86 8.20
N LEU A 216 19.27 16.09 9.48
CA LEU A 216 18.31 15.95 10.58
C LEU A 216 17.19 16.99 10.49
N ALA A 217 17.50 18.24 10.13
CA ALA A 217 16.52 19.29 9.94
C ALA A 217 15.58 18.99 8.75
N VAL A 218 16.11 18.50 7.63
CA VAL A 218 15.33 18.08 6.47
C VAL A 218 14.44 16.87 6.81
N ALA A 219 14.99 15.88 7.53
CA ALA A 219 14.21 14.73 8.00
C ALA A 219 13.09 15.16 8.97
N ALA A 220 13.41 16.03 9.94
CA ALA A 220 12.43 16.57 10.88
C ALA A 220 11.33 17.39 10.16
N ALA A 221 11.72 18.25 9.21
CA ALA A 221 10.78 19.01 8.40
C ALA A 221 9.89 18.09 7.53
N ALA A 222 10.44 17.04 6.93
CA ALA A 222 9.68 16.06 6.16
C ALA A 222 8.68 15.30 7.05
N VAL A 223 9.10 14.84 8.24
CA VAL A 223 8.22 14.17 9.20
C VAL A 223 7.14 15.13 9.70
N TRP A 224 7.52 16.37 10.04
CA TRP A 224 6.57 17.39 10.47
C TRP A 224 5.55 17.71 9.37
N PHE A 225 5.99 17.87 8.13
CA PHE A 225 5.12 18.13 6.98
C PHE A 225 4.20 16.95 6.68
N CYS A 226 4.70 15.69 6.79
CA CYS A 226 3.87 14.49 6.65
C CYS A 226 2.82 14.37 7.77
N ARG A 227 3.16 14.75 8.99
CA ARG A 227 2.22 14.76 10.11
C ARG A 227 1.21 15.90 9.97
N TRP A 228 1.65 17.07 9.54
CA TRP A 228 0.79 18.23 9.32
C TRP A 228 -0.25 17.98 8.22
N LYS A 229 0.12 17.31 7.13
CA LYS A 229 -0.81 16.87 6.07
C LYS A 229 -1.88 15.90 6.57
N LYS A 230 -1.63 15.17 7.65
CA LYS A 230 -2.60 14.22 8.25
C LYS A 230 -3.55 14.88 9.25
N THR A 231 -3.32 16.15 9.57
CA THR A 231 -4.17 16.90 10.50
C THR A 231 -5.31 17.56 9.72
N ASP A 232 -6.55 17.49 10.25
CA ASP A 232 -7.75 18.06 9.62
C ASP A 232 -7.61 19.55 9.26
N ALA A 233 -6.87 20.31 10.05
CA ALA A 233 -6.53 21.71 9.77
C ALA A 233 -5.59 21.88 8.56
N GLY A 234 -4.66 20.93 8.35
CA GLY A 234 -3.74 20.90 7.21
C GLY A 234 -4.47 20.57 5.91
N MET A 235 -5.39 19.63 5.92
CA MET A 235 -6.20 19.26 4.75
C MET A 235 -7.04 20.45 4.25
N ARG A 236 -7.73 21.16 5.14
CA ARG A 236 -8.56 22.33 4.76
C ARG A 236 -7.76 23.48 4.16
N ARG A 237 -6.53 23.72 4.64
CA ARG A 237 -5.66 24.76 4.07
C ARG A 237 -5.08 24.37 2.72
N ILE A 238 -4.72 23.11 2.53
CA ILE A 238 -4.21 22.59 1.24
C ILE A 238 -5.33 22.62 0.20
N ASP A 239 -6.56 22.27 0.56
CA ASP A 239 -7.72 22.30 -0.34
C ASP A 239 -8.09 23.76 -0.69
N ALA A 240 -8.04 24.69 0.28
CA ALA A 240 -8.23 26.11 0.01
C ALA A 240 -7.13 26.71 -0.90
N TRP A 241 -5.90 26.21 -0.80
CA TRP A 241 -4.79 26.66 -1.64
C TRP A 241 -4.88 26.09 -3.06
N LYS A 242 -5.32 24.83 -3.21
CA LYS A 242 -5.62 24.22 -4.51
C LYS A 242 -6.76 24.91 -5.26
N LEU A 243 -7.75 25.43 -4.53
CA LEU A 243 -8.85 26.20 -5.12
C LEU A 243 -8.43 27.62 -5.54
N LYS A 244 -7.37 28.17 -4.94
CA LYS A 244 -6.82 29.50 -5.30
C LYS A 244 -5.72 29.44 -6.37
N ALA A 245 -5.11 28.28 -6.60
CA ALA A 245 -4.18 28.11 -7.71
C ALA A 245 -4.99 27.99 -9.01
N PRO A 246 -4.89 28.95 -9.95
CA PRO A 246 -5.53 28.85 -11.24
C PRO A 246 -4.81 27.73 -12.00
N LEU A 247 -5.34 26.52 -11.91
CA LEU A 247 -4.97 25.45 -12.82
C LEU A 247 -5.76 25.69 -14.11
N VAL A 248 -5.05 26.20 -15.09
CA VAL A 248 -5.42 26.15 -16.50
C VAL A 248 -5.61 24.69 -16.92
#